data_14f3a5a1d5ed06c236d8396b3bfafe45
#
_entry.id   14f3a5a1d5ed06c236d8396b3bfafe45
#
_cell.length_a   1.000
_cell.length_b   1.000
_cell.length_c   1.000
_cell.angle_alpha   90.00
_cell.angle_beta   90.00
_cell.angle_gamma   90.00
#
_symmetry.space_group_name_H-M   'P 1'
#
loop_
_entity.id
_entity.type
_entity.pdbx_description
1 polymer ?
#
loop_
_entity_poly.entity_id
_entity_poly.type
_entity_poly.pdbx_seq_one_letter_code
_entity_poly.pdbx_strand_id
1 'polypeptide(L)'
;PKTDPVDLDVTIEVDPAMGNAFQEAAAHITFVFSVEDNELNFHDIPLMELIKQYGTPLKITYLPKISQQINRAKRMFNVAMAKVDYKGSYNYCYCTKSSHFSFVLEEALKNEINLETSSAYDIHIINALYESGLINKDIYIVCNGFKRPQYVENIANLINSGFTNTIPVIDNKQELDLLDIIEKPCQIGIRIAAEEEPKFDFYTSRLGIRYNDIIPYYKERIKNNKKVKLKMLHFFINTGIKDTAYYWNELHKCIQVYCELKKLAPELDSLNIGGGFPIKNSLAFDYDYEYMTEEIVAQIKNVCNANGVEEPNIFTEFGSFTVGESGAALFS
;
A
#
# COMPACT_ATOMS: atom_id res chain seq x y z
N PRO A 1 5.40 46.39 -5.56
CA PRO A 1 4.23 46.59 -6.37
C PRO A 1 3.11 45.73 -5.79
N LYS A 2 2.06 46.35 -5.31
CA LYS A 2 0.84 45.66 -4.90
C LYS A 2 0.16 45.20 -6.18
N THR A 3 0.03 43.91 -6.37
CA THR A 3 -0.85 43.37 -7.40
C THR A 3 -2.27 43.43 -6.86
N ASP A 4 -3.17 44.00 -7.64
CA ASP A 4 -4.60 44.01 -7.35
C ASP A 4 -5.12 42.55 -7.23
N PRO A 5 -6.14 42.29 -6.38
CA PRO A 5 -6.72 40.97 -6.26
C PRO A 5 -7.27 40.53 -7.63
N VAL A 6 -6.83 39.39 -8.11
CA VAL A 6 -7.39 38.77 -9.30
C VAL A 6 -8.76 38.22 -8.92
N ASP A 7 -9.80 38.82 -9.50
CA ASP A 7 -11.16 38.27 -9.45
C ASP A 7 -11.14 36.92 -10.19
N LEU A 8 -11.15 35.84 -9.44
CA LEU A 8 -11.32 34.50 -9.97
C LEU A 8 -12.82 34.23 -10.11
N ASP A 9 -13.39 34.64 -11.24
CA ASP A 9 -14.70 34.18 -11.68
C ASP A 9 -14.60 32.69 -12.05
N VAL A 10 -14.80 31.81 -11.07
CA VAL A 10 -15.01 30.39 -11.35
C VAL A 10 -16.49 30.19 -11.64
N THR A 11 -16.86 30.30 -12.90
CA THR A 11 -18.20 29.96 -13.37
C THR A 11 -18.25 28.44 -13.61
N ILE A 12 -18.91 27.72 -12.70
CA ILE A 12 -19.28 26.32 -12.96
C ILE A 12 -20.64 26.36 -13.63
N GLU A 13 -20.70 26.24 -14.95
CA GLU A 13 -21.94 26.00 -15.67
C GLU A 13 -22.41 24.57 -15.43
N VAL A 14 -23.51 24.42 -14.72
CA VAL A 14 -24.19 23.14 -14.49
C VAL A 14 -25.35 23.03 -15.45
N ASP A 15 -25.34 22.01 -16.29
CA ASP A 15 -26.49 21.69 -17.16
C ASP A 15 -27.73 21.36 -16.30
N PRO A 16 -28.82 22.14 -16.40
CA PRO A 16 -30.03 21.92 -15.61
C PRO A 16 -30.69 20.55 -15.81
N ALA A 17 -30.39 19.85 -16.93
CA ALA A 17 -30.89 18.51 -17.20
C ALA A 17 -30.22 17.42 -16.33
N MET A 18 -29.10 17.73 -15.67
CA MET A 18 -28.36 16.82 -14.79
C MET A 18 -28.66 17.01 -13.29
N GLY A 19 -29.67 17.83 -12.93
CA GLY A 19 -29.89 18.33 -11.57
C GLY A 19 -29.96 17.27 -10.47
N ASN A 20 -30.63 16.12 -10.69
CA ASN A 20 -30.76 15.11 -9.64
C ASN A 20 -29.52 14.20 -9.54
N ALA A 21 -28.99 13.79 -10.68
CA ALA A 21 -27.74 13.00 -10.71
C ALA A 21 -26.54 13.82 -10.23
N PHE A 22 -26.57 15.14 -10.44
CA PHE A 22 -25.53 16.06 -9.97
C PHE A 22 -25.63 16.33 -8.46
N GLN A 23 -26.84 16.40 -7.89
CA GLN A 23 -27.01 16.54 -6.45
C GLN A 23 -26.61 15.27 -5.69
N GLU A 24 -26.91 14.08 -6.22
CA GLU A 24 -26.41 12.83 -5.66
C GLU A 24 -24.89 12.67 -5.85
N ALA A 25 -24.35 13.02 -7.00
CA ALA A 25 -22.91 13.02 -7.25
C ALA A 25 -22.22 14.11 -6.40
N ALA A 26 -22.79 15.30 -6.26
CA ALA A 26 -22.28 16.36 -5.39
C ALA A 26 -22.28 15.94 -3.92
N ALA A 27 -23.27 15.20 -3.45
CA ALA A 27 -23.29 14.63 -2.09
C ALA A 27 -22.12 13.65 -1.86
N HIS A 28 -21.63 12.97 -2.92
CA HIS A 28 -20.45 12.11 -2.83
C HIS A 28 -19.11 12.85 -3.07
N ILE A 29 -19.11 14.01 -3.69
CA ILE A 29 -17.92 14.88 -3.92
C ILE A 29 -17.58 15.69 -2.68
N THR A 30 -18.55 15.97 -1.83
CA THR A 30 -18.49 16.84 -0.65
C THR A 30 -17.51 16.42 0.45
N PHE A 31 -16.60 15.48 0.19
CA PHE A 31 -15.65 15.06 1.24
C PHE A 31 -14.27 15.70 1.15
N VAL A 32 -13.93 16.41 0.08
CA VAL A 32 -12.61 17.01 -0.09
C VAL A 32 -12.71 18.51 -0.36
N PHE A 33 -13.56 18.91 -1.32
CA PHE A 33 -13.82 20.30 -1.64
C PHE A 33 -15.31 20.60 -1.55
N SER A 34 -15.66 21.72 -0.93
CA SER A 34 -17.03 22.27 -0.88
C SER A 34 -17.01 23.73 -1.28
N VAL A 35 -18.17 24.23 -1.72
CA VAL A 35 -18.39 25.67 -1.94
C VAL A 35 -19.47 26.12 -0.96
N GLU A 36 -19.12 27.00 -0.02
CA GLU A 36 -20.02 27.56 0.96
C GLU A 36 -19.87 29.09 0.93
N ASP A 37 -20.98 29.81 0.90
CA ASP A 37 -21.02 31.28 0.82
C ASP A 37 -20.13 31.85 -0.30
N ASN A 38 -20.10 31.18 -1.45
CA ASN A 38 -19.27 31.53 -2.61
C ASN A 38 -17.75 31.44 -2.36
N GLU A 39 -17.32 30.73 -1.32
CA GLU A 39 -15.93 30.42 -1.01
C GLU A 39 -15.62 28.94 -1.19
N LEU A 40 -14.45 28.64 -1.78
CA LEU A 40 -13.96 27.27 -1.92
C LEU A 40 -13.31 26.80 -0.64
N ASN A 41 -13.80 25.70 -0.09
CA ASN A 41 -13.26 25.05 1.09
C ASN A 41 -12.57 23.73 0.73
N PHE A 42 -11.55 23.37 1.51
CA PHE A 42 -10.90 22.06 1.49
C PHE A 42 -11.02 21.43 2.86
N HIS A 43 -11.79 20.32 2.97
CA HIS A 43 -12.17 19.74 4.27
C HIS A 43 -12.70 20.79 5.26
N ASP A 44 -13.67 21.58 4.84
CA ASP A 44 -14.30 22.67 5.61
C ASP A 44 -13.34 23.81 6.03
N ILE A 45 -12.16 23.88 5.42
CA ILE A 45 -11.18 24.95 5.64
C ILE A 45 -11.27 25.96 4.49
N PRO A 46 -11.60 27.24 4.75
CA PRO A 46 -11.69 28.27 3.73
C PRO A 46 -10.33 28.51 3.07
N LEU A 47 -10.20 28.21 1.78
CA LEU A 47 -8.91 28.28 1.08
C LEU A 47 -8.43 29.73 0.89
N MET A 48 -9.35 30.68 0.70
CA MET A 48 -9.00 32.08 0.53
C MET A 48 -8.37 32.68 1.78
N GLU A 49 -8.76 32.24 2.97
CA GLU A 49 -8.12 32.67 4.22
C GLU A 49 -6.67 32.19 4.30
N LEU A 50 -6.41 30.95 3.91
CA LEU A 50 -5.05 30.39 3.86
C LEU A 50 -4.20 31.12 2.83
N ILE A 51 -4.75 31.40 1.64
CA ILE A 51 -4.05 32.16 0.60
C ILE A 51 -3.69 33.58 1.07
N LYS A 52 -4.61 34.26 1.76
CA LYS A 52 -4.33 35.58 2.31
C LYS A 52 -3.24 35.57 3.38
N GLN A 53 -3.19 34.49 4.17
CA GLN A 53 -2.23 34.36 5.26
C GLN A 53 -0.85 33.94 4.77
N TYR A 54 -0.78 32.96 3.87
CA TYR A 54 0.48 32.28 3.48
C TYR A 54 0.93 32.59 2.04
N GLY A 55 0.06 33.11 1.20
CA GLY A 55 0.32 33.35 -0.22
C GLY A 55 0.23 32.07 -1.07
N THR A 56 0.58 32.21 -2.36
CA THR A 56 0.70 31.11 -3.33
C THR A 56 2.11 31.09 -3.91
N PRO A 57 2.66 29.94 -4.38
CA PRO A 57 2.05 28.60 -4.33
C PRO A 57 1.98 28.03 -2.91
N LEU A 58 0.88 27.38 -2.57
CA LEU A 58 0.67 26.77 -1.26
C LEU A 58 0.30 25.28 -1.42
N LYS A 59 0.96 24.43 -0.67
CA LYS A 59 0.62 23.01 -0.56
C LYS A 59 0.06 22.71 0.83
N ILE A 60 -1.11 22.11 0.87
CA ILE A 60 -1.84 21.80 2.09
C ILE A 60 -1.91 20.29 2.25
N THR A 61 -1.82 19.80 3.49
CA THR A 61 -2.09 18.41 3.84
C THR A 61 -3.06 18.37 5.02
N TYR A 62 -4.24 17.77 4.80
CA TYR A 62 -5.25 17.56 5.84
C TYR A 62 -5.00 16.22 6.51
N LEU A 63 -4.31 16.24 7.64
CA LEU A 63 -3.84 15.06 8.35
C LEU A 63 -4.95 14.08 8.77
N PRO A 64 -6.14 14.53 9.26
CA PRO A 64 -7.19 13.60 9.67
C PRO A 64 -7.65 12.64 8.56
N LYS A 65 -7.54 13.05 7.28
CA LYS A 65 -7.90 12.18 6.15
C LYS A 65 -7.01 10.95 6.06
N ILE A 66 -5.75 11.04 6.45
CA ILE A 66 -4.80 9.93 6.49
C ILE A 66 -5.31 8.85 7.44
N SER A 67 -5.63 9.22 8.68
CA SER A 67 -6.21 8.30 9.68
C SER A 67 -7.56 7.73 9.23
N GLN A 68 -8.42 8.55 8.59
CA GLN A 68 -9.70 8.09 8.05
C GLN A 68 -9.51 6.99 6.99
N GLN A 69 -8.58 7.17 6.04
CA GLN A 69 -8.32 6.19 4.99
C GLN A 69 -7.73 4.89 5.54
N ILE A 70 -6.78 4.99 6.47
CA ILE A 70 -6.21 3.81 7.14
C ILE A 70 -7.31 3.02 7.86
N ASN A 71 -8.11 3.69 8.69
CA ASN A 71 -9.17 3.05 9.46
C ASN A 71 -10.28 2.49 8.54
N ARG A 72 -10.57 3.16 7.43
CA ARG A 72 -11.49 2.65 6.41
C ARG A 72 -11.00 1.31 5.83
N ALA A 73 -9.74 1.23 5.39
CA ALA A 73 -9.20 -0.02 4.85
C ALA A 73 -9.15 -1.13 5.90
N LYS A 74 -8.69 -0.82 7.14
CA LYS A 74 -8.68 -1.79 8.24
C LYS A 74 -10.08 -2.34 8.52
N ARG A 75 -11.09 -1.47 8.53
CA ARG A 75 -12.49 -1.88 8.73
C ARG A 75 -12.98 -2.78 7.60
N MET A 76 -12.75 -2.42 6.34
CA MET A 76 -13.19 -3.20 5.18
C MET A 76 -12.61 -4.62 5.21
N PHE A 77 -11.30 -4.77 5.41
CA PHE A 77 -10.67 -6.09 5.50
C PHE A 77 -11.16 -6.89 6.71
N ASN A 78 -11.26 -6.27 7.89
CA ASN A 78 -11.73 -6.97 9.09
C ASN A 78 -13.19 -7.43 8.95
N VAL A 79 -14.07 -6.62 8.34
CA VAL A 79 -15.45 -6.99 8.07
C VAL A 79 -15.53 -8.12 7.04
N ALA A 80 -14.77 -8.04 5.95
CA ALA A 80 -14.70 -9.09 4.94
C ALA A 80 -14.21 -10.42 5.53
N MET A 81 -13.16 -10.38 6.37
CA MET A 81 -12.61 -11.55 7.05
C MET A 81 -13.65 -12.17 8.03
N ALA A 82 -14.36 -11.32 8.80
CA ALA A 82 -15.37 -11.77 9.72
C ALA A 82 -16.57 -12.44 9.01
N LYS A 83 -17.00 -11.91 7.85
CA LYS A 83 -18.09 -12.47 7.05
C LYS A 83 -17.86 -13.92 6.63
N VAL A 84 -16.62 -14.29 6.38
CA VAL A 84 -16.24 -15.64 5.91
C VAL A 84 -15.54 -16.48 6.97
N ASP A 85 -15.46 -16.03 8.23
CA ASP A 85 -14.72 -16.71 9.30
C ASP A 85 -13.25 -17.01 8.89
N TYR A 86 -12.56 -15.99 8.39
CA TYR A 86 -11.16 -16.07 7.96
C TYR A 86 -10.24 -16.21 9.18
N LYS A 87 -9.25 -17.09 9.12
CA LYS A 87 -8.41 -17.43 10.29
C LYS A 87 -7.12 -16.64 10.39
N GLY A 88 -6.65 -16.06 9.30
CA GLY A 88 -5.48 -15.19 9.30
C GLY A 88 -5.77 -13.80 9.88
N SER A 89 -4.75 -12.98 10.06
CA SER A 89 -4.85 -11.58 10.47
C SER A 89 -4.71 -10.62 9.29
N TYR A 90 -5.15 -9.37 9.47
CA TYR A 90 -4.93 -8.29 8.52
C TYR A 90 -3.85 -7.34 9.01
N ASN A 91 -2.89 -7.02 8.14
CA ASN A 91 -1.76 -6.15 8.43
C ASN A 91 -1.67 -5.02 7.39
N TYR A 92 -1.97 -3.82 7.82
CA TYR A 92 -1.84 -2.62 7.01
C TYR A 92 -0.41 -2.11 7.04
N CYS A 93 0.23 -1.95 5.87
CA CYS A 93 1.53 -1.30 5.74
C CYS A 93 1.38 0.04 5.02
N TYR A 94 1.87 1.11 5.62
CA TYR A 94 2.01 2.40 4.96
C TYR A 94 3.30 2.43 4.14
N CYS A 95 3.17 2.83 2.86
CA CYS A 95 4.33 2.96 1.97
C CYS A 95 5.01 4.32 2.19
N THR A 96 6.20 4.33 2.76
CA THR A 96 6.95 5.55 3.07
C THR A 96 7.22 6.42 1.83
N LYS A 97 7.43 5.78 0.65
CA LYS A 97 7.62 6.46 -0.63
C LYS A 97 6.49 7.39 -1.05
N SER A 98 5.28 7.22 -0.52
CA SER A 98 4.12 8.04 -0.87
C SER A 98 4.17 9.43 -0.24
N SER A 99 4.70 9.54 0.97
CA SER A 99 5.07 10.80 1.61
C SER A 99 6.04 10.53 2.77
N HIS A 100 7.18 11.21 2.75
CA HIS A 100 8.23 11.10 3.77
C HIS A 100 8.14 12.18 4.86
N PHE A 101 7.15 13.07 4.80
CA PHE A 101 7.01 14.12 5.81
C PHE A 101 6.72 13.52 7.19
N SER A 102 7.42 14.01 8.22
CA SER A 102 7.30 13.51 9.59
C SER A 102 5.85 13.58 10.08
N PHE A 103 5.16 14.68 9.86
CA PHE A 103 3.76 14.87 10.26
C PHE A 103 2.80 13.87 9.60
N VAL A 104 3.10 13.41 8.38
CA VAL A 104 2.30 12.35 7.70
C VAL A 104 2.54 10.99 8.36
N LEU A 105 3.81 10.66 8.64
CA LEU A 105 4.18 9.41 9.30
C LEU A 105 3.65 9.36 10.74
N GLU A 106 3.77 10.45 11.48
CA GLU A 106 3.23 10.59 12.84
C GLU A 106 1.72 10.36 12.86
N GLU A 107 0.98 10.97 11.93
CA GLU A 107 -0.47 10.77 11.82
C GLU A 107 -0.81 9.32 11.46
N ALA A 108 -0.11 8.73 10.47
CA ALA A 108 -0.34 7.37 10.06
C ALA A 108 -0.10 6.37 11.20
N LEU A 109 0.99 6.53 11.95
CA LEU A 109 1.40 5.64 13.03
C LEU A 109 0.45 5.65 14.24
N LYS A 110 -0.39 6.68 14.43
CA LYS A 110 -1.46 6.68 15.46
C LYS A 110 -2.47 5.55 15.28
N ASN A 111 -2.50 4.92 14.10
CA ASN A 111 -3.50 3.93 13.72
C ASN A 111 -3.00 2.48 13.84
N GLU A 112 -1.94 2.21 14.58
CA GLU A 112 -1.40 0.86 14.78
C GLU A 112 -1.18 0.12 13.46
N ILE A 113 -0.32 0.66 12.63
CA ILE A 113 0.03 0.14 11.30
C ILE A 113 1.47 -0.33 11.25
N ASN A 114 1.79 -1.00 10.16
CA ASN A 114 3.14 -1.40 9.79
C ASN A 114 3.70 -0.48 8.69
N LEU A 115 4.95 -0.65 8.33
CA LEU A 115 5.63 0.18 7.33
C LEU A 115 6.17 -0.65 6.16
N GLU A 116 6.12 -0.06 4.97
CA GLU A 116 6.81 -0.54 3.79
C GLU A 116 7.87 0.48 3.38
N THR A 117 9.06 -0.01 3.08
CA THR A 117 10.20 0.75 2.62
C THR A 117 10.65 0.23 1.25
N SER A 118 11.25 1.08 0.44
CA SER A 118 11.70 0.71 -0.91
C SER A 118 13.08 1.27 -1.30
N SER A 119 13.77 1.89 -0.34
CA SER A 119 15.10 2.43 -0.55
C SER A 119 15.96 2.43 0.70
N ALA A 120 17.28 2.60 0.53
CA ALA A 120 18.22 2.74 1.64
C ALA A 120 17.88 3.93 2.56
N TYR A 121 17.34 4.98 1.99
CA TYR A 121 17.00 6.22 2.72
C TYR A 121 15.79 6.02 3.64
N ASP A 122 14.85 5.17 3.27
CA ASP A 122 13.67 4.88 4.09
C ASP A 122 14.07 4.23 5.43
N ILE A 123 15.17 3.47 5.47
CA ILE A 123 15.65 2.86 6.72
C ILE A 123 16.16 3.92 7.71
N HIS A 124 16.67 5.06 7.23
CA HIS A 124 17.00 6.18 8.11
C HIS A 124 15.75 6.78 8.76
N ILE A 125 14.63 6.80 8.02
CA ILE A 125 13.34 7.22 8.57
C ILE A 125 12.89 6.24 9.67
N ILE A 126 12.99 4.92 9.43
CA ILE A 126 12.67 3.91 10.45
C ILE A 126 13.47 4.14 11.74
N ASN A 127 14.77 4.38 11.62
CA ASN A 127 15.63 4.65 12.79
C ASN A 127 15.19 5.93 13.52
N ALA A 128 14.89 7.01 12.80
CA ALA A 128 14.42 8.26 13.39
C ALA A 128 13.06 8.11 14.09
N LEU A 129 12.13 7.33 13.53
CA LEU A 129 10.85 7.01 14.14
C LEU A 129 11.02 6.18 15.43
N TYR A 130 11.96 5.27 15.44
CA TYR A 130 12.28 4.50 16.65
C TYR A 130 12.94 5.36 17.73
N GLU A 131 13.90 6.19 17.37
CA GLU A 131 14.58 7.10 18.31
C GLU A 131 13.62 8.12 18.92
N SER A 132 12.59 8.55 18.17
CA SER A 132 11.52 9.43 18.68
C SER A 132 10.43 8.70 19.47
N GLY A 133 10.50 7.37 19.59
CA GLY A 133 9.54 6.57 20.34
C GLY A 133 8.19 6.37 19.64
N LEU A 134 8.10 6.68 18.34
CA LEU A 134 6.87 6.52 17.53
C LEU A 134 6.62 5.09 17.09
N ILE A 135 7.65 4.26 17.05
CA ILE A 135 7.56 2.83 16.76
C ILE A 135 8.37 2.02 17.76
N ASN A 136 8.03 0.75 17.91
CA ASN A 136 8.81 -0.24 18.65
C ASN A 136 9.44 -1.29 17.69
N LYS A 137 10.22 -2.21 18.22
CA LYS A 137 10.90 -3.24 17.41
C LYS A 137 10.00 -4.37 16.92
N ASP A 138 8.77 -4.44 17.41
CA ASP A 138 7.81 -5.49 17.04
C ASP A 138 7.03 -5.16 15.75
N ILE A 139 7.15 -3.91 15.27
CA ILE A 139 6.52 -3.48 14.02
C ILE A 139 7.03 -4.29 12.82
N TYR A 140 6.14 -4.66 11.91
CA TYR A 140 6.55 -5.19 10.62
C TYR A 140 7.11 -4.09 9.72
N ILE A 141 8.26 -4.38 9.11
CA ILE A 141 8.90 -3.51 8.12
C ILE A 141 9.14 -4.34 6.86
N VAL A 142 8.30 -4.14 5.86
CA VAL A 142 8.41 -4.81 4.56
C VAL A 142 9.39 -4.03 3.70
N CYS A 143 10.51 -4.64 3.30
CA CYS A 143 11.55 -3.99 2.52
C CYS A 143 11.49 -4.44 1.07
N ASN A 144 10.80 -3.65 0.25
CA ASN A 144 10.64 -3.87 -1.18
C ASN A 144 11.74 -3.18 -2.00
N GLY A 145 11.65 -3.34 -3.32
CA GLY A 145 12.51 -2.68 -4.28
C GLY A 145 13.87 -3.33 -4.42
N PHE A 146 14.60 -2.90 -5.44
CA PHE A 146 15.89 -3.43 -5.80
C PHE A 146 16.95 -3.17 -4.71
N LYS A 147 17.57 -4.25 -4.23
CA LYS A 147 18.50 -4.21 -3.11
C LYS A 147 19.93 -3.92 -3.55
N ARG A 148 20.27 -2.62 -3.52
CA ARG A 148 21.66 -2.19 -3.66
C ARG A 148 22.44 -2.44 -2.37
N PRO A 149 23.78 -2.53 -2.40
CA PRO A 149 24.60 -2.83 -1.22
C PRO A 149 24.27 -1.97 0.01
N GLN A 150 24.14 -0.67 -0.14
CA GLN A 150 23.79 0.23 0.97
C GLN A 150 22.41 -0.09 1.59
N TYR A 151 21.42 -0.47 0.75
CA TYR A 151 20.10 -0.83 1.26
C TYR A 151 20.16 -2.13 2.04
N VAL A 152 20.90 -3.12 1.53
CA VAL A 152 21.10 -4.40 2.23
C VAL A 152 21.83 -4.20 3.57
N GLU A 153 22.88 -3.36 3.59
CA GLU A 153 23.61 -3.02 4.82
C GLU A 153 22.69 -2.36 5.85
N ASN A 154 21.86 -1.40 5.44
CA ASN A 154 20.91 -0.75 6.32
C ASN A 154 19.85 -1.73 6.85
N ILE A 155 19.33 -2.63 6.02
CA ILE A 155 18.40 -3.70 6.44
C ILE A 155 19.09 -4.65 7.43
N ALA A 156 20.33 -5.06 7.16
CA ALA A 156 21.10 -5.93 8.04
C ALA A 156 21.29 -5.29 9.42
N ASN A 157 21.68 -4.01 9.47
CA ASN A 157 21.83 -3.26 10.70
C ASN A 157 20.51 -3.18 11.48
N LEU A 158 19.40 -2.99 10.80
CA LEU A 158 18.07 -2.95 11.43
C LEU A 158 17.73 -4.30 12.07
N ILE A 159 17.89 -5.41 11.33
CA ILE A 159 17.64 -6.77 11.84
C ILE A 159 18.59 -7.11 12.99
N ASN A 160 19.89 -6.82 12.84
CA ASN A 160 20.92 -7.09 13.85
C ASN A 160 20.66 -6.28 15.14
N SER A 161 20.06 -5.09 15.04
CA SER A 161 19.66 -4.28 16.19
C SER A 161 18.40 -4.77 16.91
N GLY A 162 17.70 -5.78 16.36
CA GLY A 162 16.58 -6.45 17.02
C GLY A 162 15.20 -6.19 16.41
N PHE A 163 15.10 -5.57 15.24
CA PHE A 163 13.84 -5.49 14.47
C PHE A 163 13.59 -6.82 13.74
N THR A 164 13.15 -7.82 14.48
CA THR A 164 13.03 -9.21 13.99
C THR A 164 11.89 -9.40 12.99
N ASN A 165 10.94 -8.45 12.92
CA ASN A 165 9.85 -8.44 11.96
C ASN A 165 10.17 -7.62 10.69
N THR A 166 11.45 -7.35 10.44
CA THR A 166 11.90 -6.79 9.15
C THR A 166 11.94 -7.90 8.11
N ILE A 167 11.24 -7.70 7.00
CA ILE A 167 11.06 -8.69 5.94
C ILE A 167 11.64 -8.15 4.63
N PRO A 168 12.92 -8.45 4.30
CA PRO A 168 13.45 -8.20 2.96
C PRO A 168 12.69 -9.03 1.93
N VAL A 169 12.06 -8.37 0.95
CA VAL A 169 11.34 -9.04 -0.15
C VAL A 169 12.28 -9.21 -1.34
N ILE A 170 12.53 -10.44 -1.73
CA ILE A 170 13.43 -10.79 -2.84
C ILE A 170 12.75 -10.43 -4.17
N ASP A 171 13.35 -9.51 -4.90
CA ASP A 171 12.88 -9.04 -6.22
C ASP A 171 13.56 -9.78 -7.40
N ASN A 172 14.68 -10.44 -7.15
CA ASN A 172 15.37 -11.28 -8.12
C ASN A 172 16.19 -12.37 -7.41
N LYS A 173 16.60 -13.40 -8.17
CA LYS A 173 17.25 -14.59 -7.61
C LYS A 173 18.62 -14.32 -6.95
N GLN A 174 19.31 -13.26 -7.35
CA GLN A 174 20.64 -12.90 -6.85
C GLN A 174 20.60 -12.17 -5.50
N GLU A 175 19.48 -11.53 -5.16
CA GLU A 175 19.39 -10.74 -3.93
C GLU A 175 19.55 -11.55 -2.66
N LEU A 176 19.25 -12.86 -2.69
CA LEU A 176 19.44 -13.71 -1.52
C LEU A 176 20.91 -13.73 -1.05
N ASP A 177 21.86 -13.71 -1.99
CA ASP A 177 23.28 -13.75 -1.67
C ASP A 177 23.74 -12.47 -0.99
N LEU A 178 23.09 -11.35 -1.28
CA LEU A 178 23.37 -10.07 -0.62
C LEU A 178 22.96 -10.07 0.86
N LEU A 179 22.02 -10.92 1.25
CA LEU A 179 21.54 -11.02 2.63
C LEU A 179 22.50 -11.83 3.54
N ASP A 180 23.57 -12.41 3.01
CA ASP A 180 24.55 -13.16 3.79
C ASP A 180 25.28 -12.32 4.86
N ILE A 181 25.29 -10.99 4.71
CA ILE A 181 25.82 -10.07 5.72
C ILE A 181 24.94 -9.94 6.98
N ILE A 182 23.69 -10.43 6.94
CA ILE A 182 22.82 -10.46 8.11
C ILE A 182 23.32 -11.55 9.06
N GLU A 183 23.63 -11.17 10.30
CA GLU A 183 24.19 -12.09 11.28
C GLU A 183 23.12 -12.95 11.97
N LYS A 184 21.95 -12.36 12.20
CA LYS A 184 20.82 -13.02 12.87
C LYS A 184 19.93 -13.78 11.85
N PRO A 185 19.22 -14.82 12.28
CA PRO A 185 18.17 -15.42 11.45
C PRO A 185 17.15 -14.34 11.04
N CYS A 186 16.82 -14.29 9.76
CA CYS A 186 15.87 -13.34 9.24
C CYS A 186 14.71 -14.01 8.47
N GLN A 187 13.60 -13.33 8.46
CA GLN A 187 12.43 -13.68 7.65
C GLN A 187 12.53 -12.96 6.32
N ILE A 188 12.19 -13.64 5.23
CA ILE A 188 12.21 -13.05 3.89
C ILE A 188 10.86 -13.20 3.21
N GLY A 189 10.60 -12.30 2.25
CA GLY A 189 9.54 -12.45 1.27
C GLY A 189 10.08 -12.80 -0.11
N ILE A 190 9.24 -13.34 -0.98
CA ILE A 190 9.49 -13.46 -2.41
C ILE A 190 8.42 -12.68 -3.15
N ARG A 191 8.84 -11.76 -4.03
CA ARG A 191 7.94 -11.07 -4.93
C ARG A 191 7.68 -11.89 -6.18
N ILE A 192 6.40 -12.04 -6.51
CA ILE A 192 5.96 -12.64 -7.78
C ILE A 192 6.08 -11.59 -8.90
N ALA A 193 6.67 -11.98 -10.01
CA ALA A 193 6.54 -11.25 -11.26
C ALA A 193 5.21 -11.66 -11.91
N ALA A 194 4.18 -10.83 -11.74
CA ALA A 194 2.89 -11.01 -12.41
C ALA A 194 3.06 -10.96 -13.94
N GLU A 195 2.24 -11.73 -14.65
CA GLU A 195 2.18 -11.63 -16.11
C GLU A 195 1.53 -10.30 -16.50
N GLU A 196 1.93 -9.74 -17.64
CA GLU A 196 1.40 -8.43 -18.05
C GLU A 196 0.00 -8.52 -18.64
N GLU A 197 -0.75 -7.43 -18.47
CA GLU A 197 -2.02 -7.28 -19.14
C GLU A 197 -1.80 -7.27 -20.68
N PRO A 198 -2.57 -8.07 -21.46
CA PRO A 198 -2.33 -8.28 -22.91
C PRO A 198 -2.36 -7.03 -23.79
N LYS A 199 -2.69 -5.86 -23.24
CA LYS A 199 -2.76 -4.58 -23.95
C LYS A 199 -1.46 -3.78 -23.98
N PHE A 200 -0.44 -4.22 -23.26
CA PHE A 200 0.85 -3.55 -23.22
C PHE A 200 1.87 -4.30 -24.06
N ASP A 201 2.49 -3.62 -25.01
CA ASP A 201 3.57 -4.14 -25.85
C ASP A 201 4.89 -4.40 -25.06
N PHE A 202 4.89 -4.11 -23.78
CA PHE A 202 6.06 -4.21 -22.90
C PHE A 202 5.77 -5.02 -21.63
N TYR A 203 6.37 -6.10 -21.59
CA TYR A 203 6.75 -7.10 -20.59
C TYR A 203 6.29 -7.02 -19.13
N THR A 204 6.06 -8.24 -18.61
CA THR A 204 6.15 -8.71 -17.22
C THR A 204 6.82 -7.72 -16.29
N SER A 205 6.31 -7.64 -15.08
CA SER A 205 6.95 -6.90 -14.00
C SER A 205 8.47 -7.06 -14.07
N ARG A 206 9.21 -5.95 -14.12
CA ARG A 206 10.68 -5.96 -14.10
C ARG A 206 11.24 -6.45 -12.77
N LEU A 207 10.38 -6.56 -11.77
CA LEU A 207 10.70 -7.00 -10.41
C LEU A 207 9.93 -8.28 -10.11
N GLY A 208 10.58 -9.15 -9.36
CA GLY A 208 9.99 -10.40 -8.90
C GLY A 208 10.54 -11.63 -9.64
N ILE A 209 10.15 -12.78 -9.12
CA ILE A 209 10.48 -14.10 -9.65
C ILE A 209 9.23 -14.64 -10.36
N ARG A 210 9.40 -15.23 -11.55
CA ARG A 210 8.28 -15.77 -12.33
C ARG A 210 7.61 -16.93 -11.58
N TYR A 211 6.31 -17.10 -11.75
CA TYR A 211 5.52 -18.14 -11.10
C TYR A 211 6.18 -19.51 -11.14
N ASN A 212 6.61 -19.96 -12.31
CA ASN A 212 7.21 -21.30 -12.51
C ASN A 212 8.60 -21.46 -11.86
N ASP A 213 9.27 -20.36 -11.54
CA ASP A 213 10.62 -20.37 -10.98
C ASP A 213 10.63 -20.34 -9.45
N ILE A 214 9.53 -19.95 -8.81
CA ILE A 214 9.47 -19.73 -7.36
C ILE A 214 9.70 -21.03 -6.58
N ILE A 215 8.97 -22.10 -6.92
CA ILE A 215 9.10 -23.41 -6.24
C ILE A 215 10.49 -24.00 -6.41
N PRO A 216 11.06 -24.06 -7.64
CA PRO A 216 12.45 -24.49 -7.82
C PRO A 216 13.43 -23.66 -7.01
N TYR A 217 13.30 -22.32 -7.05
CA TYR A 217 14.18 -21.41 -6.32
C TYR A 217 14.10 -21.64 -4.79
N TYR A 218 12.90 -21.80 -4.24
CA TYR A 218 12.73 -22.11 -2.83
C TYR A 218 13.46 -23.43 -2.46
N LYS A 219 13.25 -24.50 -3.24
CA LYS A 219 13.85 -25.81 -2.97
C LYS A 219 15.37 -25.79 -3.02
N GLU A 220 15.92 -25.05 -3.99
CA GLU A 220 17.37 -24.98 -4.23
C GLU A 220 18.09 -24.07 -3.22
N ARG A 221 17.51 -22.88 -2.92
CA ARG A 221 18.24 -21.82 -2.25
C ARG A 221 17.77 -21.53 -0.82
N ILE A 222 16.52 -21.81 -0.48
CA ILE A 222 15.91 -21.34 0.78
C ILE A 222 15.63 -22.52 1.71
N LYS A 223 15.07 -23.62 1.23
CA LYS A 223 14.59 -24.75 2.05
C LYS A 223 15.59 -25.23 3.11
N ASN A 224 16.86 -25.33 2.76
CA ASN A 224 17.91 -25.82 3.65
C ASN A 224 18.77 -24.68 4.25
N ASN A 225 18.41 -23.45 3.99
CA ASN A 225 19.13 -22.29 4.53
C ASN A 225 18.77 -22.09 6.01
N LYS A 226 19.80 -22.09 6.87
CA LYS A 226 19.60 -21.95 8.31
C LYS A 226 19.43 -20.49 8.77
N LYS A 227 19.82 -19.54 7.93
CA LYS A 227 19.77 -18.10 8.24
C LYS A 227 18.45 -17.44 7.83
N VAL A 228 17.85 -17.90 6.73
CA VAL A 228 16.63 -17.27 6.20
C VAL A 228 15.46 -18.23 6.24
N LYS A 229 14.28 -17.71 6.55
CA LYS A 229 13.00 -18.42 6.51
C LYS A 229 12.03 -17.67 5.62
N LEU A 230 11.35 -18.40 4.74
CA LEU A 230 10.32 -17.79 3.90
C LEU A 230 9.07 -17.51 4.73
N LYS A 231 8.80 -16.23 4.97
CA LYS A 231 7.64 -15.73 5.73
C LYS A 231 6.50 -15.30 4.84
N MET A 232 6.82 -14.69 3.70
CA MET A 232 5.85 -13.92 2.91
C MET A 232 5.97 -14.22 1.42
N LEU A 233 4.83 -14.34 0.74
CA LEU A 233 4.74 -14.21 -0.70
C LEU A 233 4.15 -12.84 -1.02
N HIS A 234 4.79 -12.08 -1.90
CA HIS A 234 4.39 -10.72 -2.25
C HIS A 234 3.89 -10.64 -3.70
N PHE A 235 2.72 -10.07 -3.87
CA PHE A 235 2.02 -9.89 -5.13
C PHE A 235 1.72 -8.40 -5.35
N PHE A 236 1.98 -7.92 -6.56
CA PHE A 236 1.68 -6.54 -6.93
C PHE A 236 1.41 -6.44 -8.43
N ILE A 237 0.36 -5.71 -8.79
CA ILE A 237 -0.02 -5.39 -10.17
C ILE A 237 0.11 -3.88 -10.41
N ASN A 238 0.85 -3.50 -11.45
CA ASN A 238 1.10 -2.09 -11.79
C ASN A 238 -0.18 -1.32 -12.16
N THR A 239 -1.20 -1.98 -12.70
CA THR A 239 -2.48 -1.37 -13.05
C THR A 239 -3.41 -1.14 -11.86
N GLY A 240 -3.00 -1.60 -10.67
CA GLY A 240 -3.75 -1.49 -9.43
C GLY A 240 -4.81 -2.56 -9.25
N ILE A 241 -5.50 -2.48 -8.11
CA ILE A 241 -6.58 -3.40 -7.73
C ILE A 241 -7.85 -2.96 -8.44
N LYS A 242 -8.25 -3.69 -9.47
CA LYS A 242 -9.42 -3.41 -10.32
C LYS A 242 -10.25 -4.66 -10.52
N ASP A 243 -11.56 -4.47 -10.67
CA ASP A 243 -12.46 -5.58 -11.02
C ASP A 243 -12.29 -5.95 -12.50
N THR A 244 -11.25 -6.68 -12.80
CA THR A 244 -10.92 -7.15 -14.15
C THR A 244 -10.57 -8.65 -14.12
N ALA A 245 -10.90 -9.35 -15.20
CA ALA A 245 -10.51 -10.76 -15.35
C ALA A 245 -9.00 -10.96 -15.19
N TYR A 246 -8.21 -9.98 -15.61
CA TYR A 246 -6.76 -9.98 -15.45
C TYR A 246 -6.35 -9.97 -13.97
N TYR A 247 -6.87 -9.04 -13.17
CA TYR A 247 -6.55 -8.95 -11.73
C TYR A 247 -6.91 -10.25 -10.99
N TRP A 248 -8.11 -10.75 -11.21
CA TRP A 248 -8.60 -11.97 -10.55
C TRP A 248 -7.81 -13.21 -10.95
N ASN A 249 -7.42 -13.31 -12.21
CA ASN A 249 -6.60 -14.43 -12.68
C ASN A 249 -5.19 -14.39 -12.08
N GLU A 250 -4.55 -13.22 -12.03
CA GLU A 250 -3.22 -13.08 -11.46
C GLU A 250 -3.23 -13.30 -9.93
N LEU A 251 -4.24 -12.79 -9.22
CA LEU A 251 -4.42 -13.08 -7.81
C LEU A 251 -4.60 -14.58 -7.56
N HIS A 252 -5.44 -15.24 -8.38
CA HIS A 252 -5.64 -16.70 -8.29
C HIS A 252 -4.33 -17.47 -8.45
N LYS A 253 -3.54 -17.17 -9.48
CA LYS A 253 -2.22 -17.79 -9.70
C LYS A 253 -1.30 -17.56 -8.48
N CYS A 254 -1.29 -16.36 -7.94
CA CYS A 254 -0.51 -16.05 -6.75
C CYS A 254 -0.91 -16.93 -5.56
N ILE A 255 -2.21 -17.07 -5.30
CA ILE A 255 -2.70 -17.90 -4.19
C ILE A 255 -2.38 -19.37 -4.43
N GLN A 256 -2.44 -19.88 -5.66
CA GLN A 256 -2.02 -21.25 -5.98
C GLN A 256 -0.55 -21.48 -5.64
N VAL A 257 0.34 -20.56 -6.02
CA VAL A 257 1.76 -20.66 -5.66
C VAL A 257 1.95 -20.59 -4.13
N TYR A 258 1.18 -19.73 -3.44
CA TYR A 258 1.19 -19.72 -1.97
C TYR A 258 0.84 -21.09 -1.39
N CYS A 259 -0.22 -21.73 -1.88
CA CYS A 259 -0.66 -23.04 -1.41
C CYS A 259 0.40 -24.14 -1.65
N GLU A 260 1.04 -24.12 -2.80
CA GLU A 260 2.13 -25.07 -3.10
C GLU A 260 3.34 -24.85 -2.20
N LEU A 261 3.76 -23.59 -2.02
CA LEU A 261 4.86 -23.22 -1.13
C LEU A 261 4.56 -23.55 0.33
N LYS A 262 3.35 -23.29 0.82
CA LYS A 262 2.94 -23.57 2.20
C LYS A 262 3.12 -25.03 2.57
N LYS A 263 2.85 -25.95 1.63
CA LYS A 263 3.07 -27.41 1.82
C LYS A 263 4.55 -27.77 1.96
N LEU A 264 5.45 -26.94 1.45
CA LEU A 264 6.91 -27.15 1.47
C LEU A 264 7.60 -26.32 2.56
N ALA A 265 7.06 -25.17 2.89
CA ALA A 265 7.56 -24.16 3.81
C ALA A 265 6.52 -23.90 4.90
N PRO A 266 6.49 -24.69 5.99
CA PRO A 266 5.49 -24.53 7.06
C PRO A 266 5.52 -23.13 7.71
N GLU A 267 6.66 -22.47 7.70
CA GLU A 267 6.88 -21.11 8.22
C GLU A 267 6.28 -20.00 7.35
N LEU A 268 5.94 -20.29 6.08
CA LEU A 268 5.23 -19.34 5.21
C LEU A 268 3.80 -19.16 5.72
N ASP A 269 3.47 -17.97 6.20
CA ASP A 269 2.17 -17.67 6.79
C ASP A 269 1.58 -16.32 6.34
N SER A 270 2.24 -15.64 5.40
CA SER A 270 1.84 -14.29 5.01
C SER A 270 1.72 -14.17 3.48
N LEU A 271 0.65 -13.52 3.04
CA LEU A 271 0.41 -13.13 1.66
C LEU A 271 0.26 -11.61 1.61
N ASN A 272 1.21 -10.94 0.97
CA ASN A 272 1.15 -9.52 0.73
C ASN A 272 0.55 -9.29 -0.66
N ILE A 273 -0.61 -8.68 -0.70
CA ILE A 273 -1.33 -8.40 -1.95
C ILE A 273 -0.98 -7.02 -2.55
N GLY A 274 0.03 -6.36 -1.97
CA GLY A 274 0.50 -5.07 -2.43
C GLY A 274 -0.48 -3.93 -2.15
N GLY A 275 -0.38 -2.90 -2.96
CA GLY A 275 -1.26 -1.75 -2.96
C GLY A 275 -2.00 -1.60 -4.28
N GLY A 276 -2.56 -0.41 -4.50
CA GLY A 276 -3.18 -0.08 -5.77
C GLY A 276 -4.69 0.11 -5.71
N PHE A 277 -5.28 0.27 -4.53
CA PHE A 277 -6.63 0.82 -4.45
C PHE A 277 -6.65 2.19 -5.11
N PRO A 278 -7.60 2.41 -6.03
CA PRO A 278 -7.73 3.69 -6.69
C PRO A 278 -8.11 4.78 -5.69
N ILE A 279 -7.78 6.01 -6.01
CA ILE A 279 -8.20 7.21 -5.28
C ILE A 279 -9.28 7.92 -6.08
N LYS A 280 -10.19 8.58 -5.38
CA LYS A 280 -11.23 9.38 -6.01
C LYS A 280 -10.59 10.62 -6.65
N ASN A 281 -10.50 10.63 -7.97
CA ASN A 281 -9.84 11.68 -8.75
C ASN A 281 -10.73 12.31 -9.82
N SER A 282 -12.00 11.94 -9.87
CA SER A 282 -12.99 12.49 -10.82
C SER A 282 -14.40 12.34 -10.27
N LEU A 283 -15.33 13.09 -10.85
CA LEU A 283 -16.76 13.03 -10.55
C LEU A 283 -17.39 11.68 -10.91
N ALA A 284 -16.91 11.09 -12.01
CA ALA A 284 -17.36 9.80 -12.50
C ALA A 284 -16.61 8.60 -11.88
N PHE A 285 -15.94 8.85 -10.75
CA PHE A 285 -15.24 7.78 -10.06
C PHE A 285 -16.25 6.81 -9.43
N ASP A 286 -16.25 5.59 -9.95
CA ASP A 286 -17.08 4.48 -9.48
C ASP A 286 -16.16 3.30 -9.14
N TYR A 287 -16.04 2.99 -7.85
CA TYR A 287 -15.25 1.87 -7.37
C TYR A 287 -15.78 1.37 -6.03
N ASP A 288 -16.25 0.14 -6.01
CA ASP A 288 -16.76 -0.52 -4.82
C ASP A 288 -15.62 -1.19 -4.03
N TYR A 289 -15.07 -0.46 -3.06
CA TYR A 289 -13.98 -0.95 -2.21
C TYR A 289 -14.40 -2.13 -1.33
N GLU A 290 -15.62 -2.11 -0.83
CA GLU A 290 -16.18 -3.14 0.03
C GLU A 290 -16.32 -4.46 -0.74
N TYR A 291 -16.92 -4.42 -1.93
CA TYR A 291 -17.03 -5.58 -2.83
C TYR A 291 -15.64 -6.14 -3.17
N MET A 292 -14.71 -5.30 -3.62
CA MET A 292 -13.37 -5.76 -3.98
C MET A 292 -12.64 -6.42 -2.81
N THR A 293 -12.78 -5.87 -1.61
CA THR A 293 -12.15 -6.42 -0.41
C THR A 293 -12.77 -7.77 -0.03
N GLU A 294 -14.10 -7.88 -0.10
CA GLU A 294 -14.83 -9.13 0.18
C GLU A 294 -14.44 -10.24 -0.80
N GLU A 295 -14.39 -9.93 -2.10
CA GLU A 295 -13.99 -10.90 -3.12
C GLU A 295 -12.52 -11.33 -3.00
N ILE A 296 -11.61 -10.42 -2.67
CA ILE A 296 -10.19 -10.75 -2.42
C ILE A 296 -10.08 -11.74 -1.25
N VAL A 297 -10.70 -11.43 -0.11
CA VAL A 297 -10.66 -12.29 1.08
C VAL A 297 -11.31 -13.64 0.83
N ALA A 298 -12.48 -13.64 0.16
CA ALA A 298 -13.19 -14.87 -0.19
C ALA A 298 -12.38 -15.75 -1.14
N GLN A 299 -11.73 -15.18 -2.15
CA GLN A 299 -10.88 -15.92 -3.09
C GLN A 299 -9.69 -16.56 -2.38
N ILE A 300 -8.98 -15.81 -1.52
CA ILE A 300 -7.86 -16.36 -0.76
C ILE A 300 -8.33 -17.54 0.09
N LYS A 301 -9.41 -17.38 0.85
CA LYS A 301 -9.97 -18.44 1.68
C LYS A 301 -10.35 -19.68 0.86
N ASN A 302 -11.14 -19.48 -0.20
CA ASN A 302 -11.64 -20.58 -1.01
C ASN A 302 -10.51 -21.40 -1.64
N VAL A 303 -9.49 -20.73 -2.18
CA VAL A 303 -8.35 -21.42 -2.81
C VAL A 303 -7.51 -22.13 -1.76
N CYS A 304 -7.25 -21.53 -0.59
CA CYS A 304 -6.53 -22.19 0.51
C CYS A 304 -7.29 -23.43 0.99
N ASN A 305 -8.59 -23.33 1.24
CA ASN A 305 -9.42 -24.44 1.66
C ASN A 305 -9.44 -25.58 0.63
N ALA A 306 -9.59 -25.25 -0.66
CA ALA A 306 -9.55 -26.25 -1.75
C ALA A 306 -8.21 -26.98 -1.83
N ASN A 307 -7.12 -26.35 -1.42
CA ASN A 307 -5.78 -26.94 -1.38
C ASN A 307 -5.42 -27.59 -0.03
N GLY A 308 -6.27 -27.49 0.98
CA GLY A 308 -6.04 -28.03 2.31
C GLY A 308 -4.88 -27.37 3.05
N VAL A 309 -4.69 -26.06 2.87
CA VAL A 309 -3.68 -25.26 3.56
C VAL A 309 -4.33 -24.18 4.42
N GLU A 310 -3.60 -23.75 5.45
CA GLU A 310 -4.01 -22.65 6.32
C GLU A 310 -4.08 -21.32 5.55
N GLU A 311 -5.06 -20.48 5.91
CA GLU A 311 -5.23 -19.15 5.38
C GLU A 311 -4.07 -18.25 5.82
N PRO A 312 -3.46 -17.45 4.92
CA PRO A 312 -2.35 -16.57 5.28
C PRO A 312 -2.80 -15.34 6.07
N ASN A 313 -1.88 -14.73 6.81
CA ASN A 313 -2.02 -13.34 7.21
C ASN A 313 -1.97 -12.45 5.98
N ILE A 314 -2.95 -11.59 5.80
CA ILE A 314 -3.04 -10.68 4.65
C ILE A 314 -2.30 -9.39 4.97
N PHE A 315 -1.37 -9.00 4.11
CA PHE A 315 -0.70 -7.70 4.14
C PHE A 315 -1.15 -6.86 2.96
N THR A 316 -1.31 -5.57 3.17
CA THR A 316 -1.51 -4.58 2.11
C THR A 316 -0.50 -3.44 2.23
N GLU A 317 -0.17 -2.81 1.11
CA GLU A 317 0.82 -1.75 0.99
C GLU A 317 0.17 -0.48 0.41
N PHE A 318 -0.65 0.19 1.20
CA PHE A 318 -1.39 1.33 0.73
C PHE A 318 -0.61 2.64 0.93
N GLY A 319 -0.19 3.21 -0.20
CA GLY A 319 0.46 4.52 -0.26
C GLY A 319 -0.49 5.61 -0.77
N SER A 320 -0.74 5.63 -2.08
CA SER A 320 -1.62 6.63 -2.71
C SER A 320 -3.03 6.65 -2.10
N PHE A 321 -3.59 5.48 -1.79
CA PHE A 321 -4.88 5.39 -1.09
C PHE A 321 -4.85 6.12 0.25
N THR A 322 -3.74 6.05 0.98
CA THR A 322 -3.59 6.68 2.29
C THR A 322 -3.54 8.20 2.19
N VAL A 323 -2.72 8.74 1.27
CA VAL A 323 -2.40 10.17 1.24
C VAL A 323 -3.00 10.94 0.07
N GLY A 324 -3.53 10.26 -0.95
CA GLY A 324 -3.92 10.90 -2.22
C GLY A 324 -5.05 11.92 -2.07
N GLU A 325 -5.97 11.69 -1.16
CA GLU A 325 -7.09 12.60 -0.89
C GLU A 325 -6.82 13.59 0.26
N SER A 326 -5.64 13.54 0.87
CA SER A 326 -5.28 14.43 1.99
C SER A 326 -4.62 15.73 1.55
N GLY A 327 -4.20 15.85 0.31
CA GLY A 327 -3.40 16.96 -0.17
C GLY A 327 -4.10 17.84 -1.20
N ALA A 328 -3.85 19.16 -1.14
CA ALA A 328 -4.22 20.12 -2.16
C ALA A 328 -3.05 21.04 -2.48
N ALA A 329 -2.98 21.51 -3.72
CA ALA A 329 -2.02 22.50 -4.16
C ALA A 329 -2.75 23.71 -4.76
N LEU A 330 -2.41 24.91 -4.29
CA LEU A 330 -3.01 26.18 -4.68
C LEU A 330 -1.97 27.00 -5.44
N PHE A 331 -2.35 27.49 -6.59
CA PHE A 331 -1.52 28.33 -7.44
C PHE A 331 -2.29 29.60 -7.79
N SER A 332 -1.57 30.68 -8.02
CA SER A 332 -2.12 31.95 -8.54
C SER A 332 -1.78 32.10 -10.02
#